data_dcdafce0fcc2baadebf2f51d29c7aed6
#
_entry.id   dcdafce0fcc2baadebf2f51d29c7aed6
#
_cell.length_a   1.000
_cell.length_b   1.000
_cell.length_c   1.000
_cell.angle_alpha   90.00
_cell.angle_beta   90.00
_cell.angle_gamma   90.00
#
_symmetry.space_group_name_H-M   'P 1'
#
loop_
_entity.id
_entity.type
_entity.pdbx_description
1 polymer ?
#
loop_
_entity_poly.entity_id
_entity_poly.type
_entity_poly.pdbx_seq_one_letter_code
_entity_poly.pdbx_strand_id
1 'polypeptide(L)'
;YNDILSFNCEIAKALLCSSRGSFTQTDALALLQRVDGREYQNIIAQNFHQVYYTPDEDEIIDIVVQNIHYLEDEKKASAYYVLFQSCMIKRPFNLFHRKNLNLRTNFVKANFGNKVTWEQTFKDLFLKFTKELNEFQFEALPNVEITNTSALKCDRHADLVYIDTPYFPKQDGGGI
;
A
#
# COMPACT_ATOMS: atom_id res chain seq x y z
N TYR A 1 7.70 -0.59 17.17
CA TYR A 1 7.61 0.34 16.05
C TYR A 1 6.50 1.36 16.27
N ASN A 2 6.74 2.61 15.97
CA ASN A 2 5.73 3.66 16.03
C ASN A 2 5.77 4.53 14.77
N ASP A 3 4.61 4.85 14.22
CA ASP A 3 4.47 5.83 13.14
C ASP A 3 3.14 6.57 13.28
N ILE A 4 3.12 7.84 12.87
CA ILE A 4 1.88 8.62 12.85
C ILE A 4 0.98 8.25 11.66
N LEU A 5 1.56 7.68 10.60
CA LEU A 5 0.86 7.26 9.41
C LEU A 5 0.37 5.81 9.57
N SER A 6 -0.93 5.63 9.61
CA SER A 6 -1.54 4.31 9.82
C SER A 6 -1.12 3.27 8.77
N PHE A 7 -0.94 3.69 7.51
CA PHE A 7 -0.52 2.75 6.47
C PHE A 7 0.89 2.17 6.71
N ASN A 8 1.82 2.94 7.30
CA ASN A 8 3.14 2.44 7.69
C ASN A 8 3.03 1.43 8.84
N CYS A 9 2.07 1.63 9.76
CA CYS A 9 1.80 0.66 10.81
C CYS A 9 1.26 -0.67 10.24
N GLU A 10 0.40 -0.62 9.22
CA GLU A 10 -0.07 -1.84 8.55
C GLU A 10 1.08 -2.57 7.83
N ILE A 11 1.99 -1.84 7.17
CA ILE A 11 3.20 -2.43 6.58
C ILE A 11 4.06 -3.11 7.65
N ALA A 12 4.28 -2.44 8.79
CA ALA A 12 5.05 -3.02 9.89
C ALA A 12 4.38 -4.27 10.48
N LYS A 13 3.05 -4.28 10.65
CA LYS A 13 2.30 -5.47 11.07
C LYS A 13 2.45 -6.63 10.09
N ALA A 14 2.35 -6.34 8.79
CA ALA A 14 2.50 -7.37 7.75
C ALA A 14 3.88 -8.04 7.82
N LEU A 15 4.94 -7.27 8.06
CA LEU A 15 6.31 -7.77 8.03
C LEU A 15 6.76 -8.43 9.35
N LEU A 16 6.28 -7.93 10.49
CA LEU A 16 6.82 -8.26 11.81
C LEU A 16 5.86 -9.09 12.68
N CYS A 17 4.54 -8.99 12.46
CA CYS A 17 3.54 -9.60 13.32
C CYS A 17 2.74 -10.72 12.63
N SER A 18 2.66 -10.72 11.31
CA SER A 18 1.93 -11.75 10.57
C SER A 18 2.81 -12.98 10.36
N SER A 19 2.20 -14.16 10.45
CA SER A 19 2.91 -15.43 10.23
C SER A 19 3.20 -15.61 8.74
N ARG A 20 4.40 -16.08 8.42
CA ARG A 20 4.78 -16.40 7.05
C ARG A 20 3.79 -17.41 6.43
N GLY A 21 3.26 -17.09 5.26
CA GLY A 21 2.32 -17.94 4.53
C GLY A 21 0.89 -17.88 5.02
N SER A 22 0.56 -17.07 6.03
CA SER A 22 -0.82 -16.87 6.49
C SER A 22 -1.70 -16.21 5.41
N PHE A 23 -1.11 -15.37 4.55
CA PHE A 23 -1.77 -14.75 3.40
C PHE A 23 -1.28 -15.38 2.10
N THR A 24 -2.17 -16.09 1.40
CA THR A 24 -1.86 -16.89 0.23
C THR A 24 -2.18 -16.16 -1.08
N GLN A 25 -1.67 -16.68 -2.20
CA GLN A 25 -2.06 -16.20 -3.53
C GLN A 25 -3.56 -16.38 -3.81
N THR A 26 -4.18 -17.41 -3.24
CA THR A 26 -5.63 -17.62 -3.33
C THR A 26 -6.38 -16.50 -2.60
N ASP A 27 -5.94 -16.13 -1.38
CA ASP A 27 -6.50 -14.99 -0.65
C ASP A 27 -6.36 -13.69 -1.46
N ALA A 28 -5.18 -13.45 -2.01
CA ALA A 28 -4.90 -12.27 -2.83
C ALA A 28 -5.82 -12.16 -4.06
N LEU A 29 -6.04 -13.26 -4.77
CA LEU A 29 -6.94 -13.30 -5.93
C LEU A 29 -8.40 -13.13 -5.55
N ALA A 30 -8.82 -13.70 -4.41
CA ALA A 30 -10.18 -13.54 -3.90
C ALA A 30 -10.52 -12.07 -3.59
N LEU A 31 -9.55 -11.27 -3.13
CA LEU A 31 -9.75 -9.84 -2.87
C LEU A 31 -10.12 -9.03 -4.11
N LEU A 32 -9.69 -9.46 -5.30
CA LEU A 32 -9.96 -8.79 -6.57
C LEU A 32 -11.37 -9.06 -7.12
N GLN A 33 -12.13 -9.94 -6.48
CA GLN A 33 -13.44 -10.35 -6.95
C GLN A 33 -14.55 -9.69 -6.12
N ARG A 34 -15.65 -9.32 -6.80
CA ARG A 34 -16.88 -8.99 -6.10
C ARG A 34 -17.48 -10.25 -5.46
N VAL A 35 -17.96 -10.12 -4.26
CA VAL A 35 -18.65 -11.21 -3.53
C VAL A 35 -20.15 -11.03 -3.72
N ASP A 36 -20.84 -12.08 -4.14
CA ASP A 36 -22.29 -12.07 -4.36
C ASP A 36 -23.03 -11.65 -3.09
N GLY A 37 -24.02 -10.79 -3.26
CA GLY A 37 -24.82 -10.28 -2.15
C GLY A 37 -24.13 -9.20 -1.30
N ARG A 38 -22.92 -8.77 -1.64
CA ARG A 38 -22.23 -7.66 -0.97
C ARG A 38 -22.40 -6.37 -1.77
N GLU A 39 -22.85 -5.32 -1.10
CA GLU A 39 -22.86 -3.97 -1.67
C GLU A 39 -21.47 -3.34 -1.57
N TYR A 40 -21.05 -2.68 -2.66
CA TYR A 40 -19.76 -2.00 -2.74
C TYR A 40 -19.95 -0.50 -2.98
N GLN A 41 -19.26 0.30 -2.20
CA GLN A 41 -19.22 1.75 -2.37
C GLN A 41 -18.09 2.12 -3.34
N ASN A 42 -18.31 3.16 -4.14
CA ASN A 42 -17.35 3.66 -5.13
C ASN A 42 -16.62 4.90 -4.58
N ILE A 43 -15.93 4.78 -3.45
CA ILE A 43 -15.29 5.90 -2.75
C ILE A 43 -14.12 6.46 -3.55
N ILE A 44 -13.24 5.59 -4.04
CA ILE A 44 -12.07 5.99 -4.83
C ILE A 44 -12.53 6.50 -6.20
N ALA A 45 -13.40 5.76 -6.88
CA ALA A 45 -13.91 6.14 -8.18
C ALA A 45 -14.68 7.47 -8.17
N GLN A 46 -15.36 7.83 -7.08
CA GLN A 46 -16.10 9.10 -6.97
C GLN A 46 -15.19 10.28 -6.61
N ASN A 47 -14.22 10.08 -5.70
CA ASN A 47 -13.42 11.18 -5.16
C ASN A 47 -12.11 11.40 -5.90
N PHE A 48 -11.57 10.38 -6.56
CA PHE A 48 -10.26 10.40 -7.22
C PHE A 48 -10.31 10.00 -8.69
N HIS A 49 -11.49 10.04 -9.31
CA HIS A 49 -11.71 9.67 -10.71
C HIS A 49 -10.66 10.30 -11.64
N GLN A 50 -9.92 9.45 -12.35
CA GLN A 50 -8.84 9.86 -13.29
C GLN A 50 -7.74 10.75 -12.68
N VAL A 51 -7.58 10.75 -11.38
CA VAL A 51 -6.52 11.52 -10.70
C VAL A 51 -5.23 10.74 -10.63
N TYR A 52 -5.29 9.52 -10.11
CA TYR A 52 -4.12 8.68 -9.84
C TYR A 52 -4.10 7.38 -10.63
N TYR A 53 -5.26 6.81 -10.90
CA TYR A 53 -5.46 5.53 -11.57
C TYR A 53 -6.50 5.65 -12.68
N THR A 54 -6.56 4.63 -13.54
CA THR A 54 -7.64 4.56 -14.54
C THR A 54 -8.97 4.20 -13.87
N PRO A 55 -10.13 4.47 -14.52
CA PRO A 55 -11.44 4.15 -13.93
C PRO A 55 -11.57 2.68 -13.48
N ASP A 56 -11.08 1.76 -14.29
CA ASP A 56 -11.10 0.32 -13.97
C ASP A 56 -10.22 0.00 -12.76
N GLU A 57 -9.09 0.69 -12.61
CA GLU A 57 -8.20 0.53 -11.47
C GLU A 57 -8.79 1.14 -10.19
N ASP A 58 -9.49 2.28 -10.30
CA ASP A 58 -10.21 2.91 -9.18
C ASP A 58 -11.28 1.94 -8.64
N GLU A 59 -12.05 1.28 -9.53
CA GLU A 59 -13.04 0.26 -9.15
C GLU A 59 -12.39 -0.94 -8.45
N ILE A 60 -11.27 -1.44 -8.98
CA ILE A 60 -10.55 -2.56 -8.35
C ILE A 60 -10.08 -2.17 -6.94
N ILE A 61 -9.55 -0.97 -6.74
CA ILE A 61 -9.11 -0.51 -5.42
C ILE A 61 -10.30 -0.42 -4.46
N ASP A 62 -11.45 0.10 -4.90
CA ASP A 62 -12.68 0.15 -4.10
C ASP A 62 -13.14 -1.25 -3.65
N ILE A 63 -13.11 -2.23 -4.55
CA ILE A 63 -13.46 -3.63 -4.26
C ILE A 63 -12.48 -4.21 -3.23
N VAL A 64 -11.18 -4.07 -3.48
CA VAL A 64 -10.13 -4.66 -2.64
C VAL A 64 -10.16 -4.09 -1.23
N VAL A 65 -10.22 -2.78 -1.08
CA VAL A 65 -10.25 -2.13 0.24
C VAL A 65 -11.44 -2.66 1.06
N GLN A 66 -12.61 -2.77 0.45
CA GLN A 66 -13.81 -3.26 1.13
C GLN A 66 -13.73 -4.76 1.44
N ASN A 67 -13.15 -5.56 0.55
CA ASN A 67 -12.94 -6.98 0.81
C ASN A 67 -11.96 -7.22 1.97
N ILE A 68 -10.90 -6.40 2.10
CA ILE A 68 -9.95 -6.49 3.21
C ILE A 68 -10.65 -6.35 4.57
N HIS A 69 -11.67 -5.51 4.67
CA HIS A 69 -12.41 -5.33 5.93
C HIS A 69 -13.05 -6.62 6.46
N TYR A 70 -13.32 -7.60 5.60
CA TYR A 70 -13.93 -8.89 5.98
C TYR A 70 -12.91 -10.01 6.23
N LEU A 71 -11.63 -9.74 6.06
CA LEU A 71 -10.59 -10.69 6.42
C LEU A 71 -10.43 -10.77 7.94
N GLU A 72 -9.84 -11.87 8.40
CA GLU A 72 -9.32 -12.00 9.75
C GLU A 72 -8.14 -11.02 9.95
N ASP A 73 -7.96 -10.54 11.17
CA ASP A 73 -6.98 -9.49 11.47
C ASP A 73 -5.55 -9.87 11.08
N GLU A 74 -5.17 -11.13 11.22
CA GLU A 74 -3.87 -11.64 10.81
C GLU A 74 -3.59 -11.44 9.30
N LYS A 75 -4.63 -11.55 8.47
CA LYS A 75 -4.51 -11.40 7.01
C LYS A 75 -4.65 -9.96 6.54
N LYS A 76 -5.32 -9.09 7.31
CA LYS A 76 -5.58 -7.69 6.90
C LYS A 76 -4.30 -6.93 6.61
N ALA A 77 -3.32 -6.99 7.49
CA ALA A 77 -2.06 -6.28 7.34
C ALA A 77 -1.32 -6.72 6.07
N SER A 78 -1.25 -8.03 5.82
CA SER A 78 -0.64 -8.60 4.61
C SER A 78 -1.39 -8.17 3.34
N ALA A 79 -2.71 -8.14 3.37
CA ALA A 79 -3.54 -7.68 2.25
C ALA A 79 -3.33 -6.19 1.95
N TYR A 80 -3.25 -5.33 2.99
CA TYR A 80 -2.90 -3.91 2.82
C TYR A 80 -1.49 -3.72 2.28
N TYR A 81 -0.51 -4.48 2.75
CA TYR A 81 0.85 -4.45 2.20
C TYR A 81 0.83 -4.71 0.70
N VAL A 82 0.19 -5.79 0.25
CA VAL A 82 0.09 -6.16 -1.16
C VAL A 82 -0.62 -5.08 -1.98
N LEU A 83 -1.71 -4.51 -1.46
CA LEU A 83 -2.43 -3.41 -2.10
C LEU A 83 -1.53 -2.17 -2.22
N PHE A 84 -0.85 -1.74 -1.15
CA PHE A 84 -0.02 -0.53 -1.16
C PHE A 84 1.15 -0.67 -2.14
N GLN A 85 1.85 -1.80 -2.14
CA GLN A 85 2.93 -2.07 -3.09
C GLN A 85 2.41 -2.04 -4.54
N SER A 86 1.25 -2.65 -4.80
CA SER A 86 0.63 -2.65 -6.12
C SER A 86 0.26 -1.24 -6.59
N CYS A 87 -0.32 -0.46 -5.69
CA CYS A 87 -0.65 0.94 -5.94
C CYS A 87 0.59 1.79 -6.25
N MET A 88 1.67 1.59 -5.51
CA MET A 88 2.94 2.32 -5.74
C MET A 88 3.53 2.01 -7.11
N ILE A 89 3.54 0.75 -7.54
CA ILE A 89 4.06 0.35 -8.85
C ILE A 89 3.29 1.00 -9.99
N LYS A 90 1.99 1.14 -9.84
CA LYS A 90 1.13 1.75 -10.86
C LYS A 90 1.26 3.29 -10.92
N ARG A 91 1.94 3.91 -9.97
CA ARG A 91 2.14 5.35 -9.96
C ARG A 91 3.42 5.73 -10.69
N PRO A 92 3.36 6.67 -11.67
CA PRO A 92 4.56 7.23 -12.26
C PRO A 92 5.49 7.81 -11.19
N PHE A 93 6.74 7.36 -11.18
CA PHE A 93 7.77 7.76 -10.22
C PHE A 93 7.42 7.51 -8.75
N ASN A 94 6.45 6.64 -8.45
CA ASN A 94 5.94 6.38 -7.10
C ASN A 94 5.48 7.65 -6.34
N LEU A 95 5.03 8.67 -7.08
CA LEU A 95 4.67 9.97 -6.52
C LEU A 95 3.15 10.16 -6.43
N PHE A 96 2.62 10.22 -5.21
CA PHE A 96 1.19 10.49 -4.96
C PHE A 96 0.84 11.99 -4.87
N HIS A 97 1.81 12.86 -4.70
CA HIS A 97 1.58 14.30 -4.66
C HIS A 97 1.38 14.95 -6.05
N ARG A 98 1.54 14.19 -7.13
CA ARG A 98 1.37 14.65 -8.51
C ARG A 98 0.33 13.83 -9.25
N LYS A 99 -0.52 14.53 -10.03
CA LYS A 99 -1.53 13.93 -10.91
C LYS A 99 -0.88 13.49 -12.23
N ASN A 100 -0.07 12.44 -12.23
CA ASN A 100 0.73 12.05 -13.39
C ASN A 100 0.08 10.95 -14.25
N LEU A 101 -1.23 10.72 -14.14
CA LEU A 101 -1.91 9.65 -14.88
C LEU A 101 -1.72 9.76 -16.40
N ASN A 102 -1.67 10.97 -16.93
CA ASN A 102 -1.43 11.25 -18.36
C ASN A 102 -0.13 10.62 -18.89
N LEU A 103 0.89 10.40 -18.05
CA LEU A 103 2.12 9.72 -18.45
C LEU A 103 1.89 8.25 -18.80
N ARG A 104 0.85 7.64 -18.21
CA ARG A 104 0.46 6.24 -18.48
C ARG A 104 -0.54 6.14 -19.64
N THR A 105 -1.48 7.07 -19.70
CA THR A 105 -2.63 7.01 -20.62
C THR A 105 -2.35 7.63 -21.99
N ASN A 106 -1.44 8.59 -22.09
CA ASN A 106 -1.10 9.21 -23.35
C ASN A 106 -0.20 8.30 -24.18
N PHE A 107 -0.50 8.22 -25.48
CA PHE A 107 0.37 7.55 -26.43
C PHE A 107 1.66 8.35 -26.57
N VAL A 108 2.78 7.80 -26.11
CA VAL A 108 4.11 8.36 -26.28
C VAL A 108 4.92 7.42 -27.15
N LYS A 109 5.47 7.93 -28.25
CA LYS A 109 6.25 7.16 -29.23
C LYS A 109 7.57 6.60 -28.65
N ALA A 110 8.03 7.14 -27.50
CA ALA A 110 9.23 6.68 -26.80
C ALA A 110 8.86 5.67 -25.70
N ASN A 111 9.52 4.53 -25.68
CA ASN A 111 9.45 3.58 -24.57
C ASN A 111 10.18 4.18 -23.38
N PHE A 112 9.44 4.80 -22.46
CA PHE A 112 9.97 5.05 -21.13
C PHE A 112 10.09 3.70 -20.43
N GLY A 113 11.27 3.41 -19.86
CA GLY A 113 11.59 2.10 -19.26
C GLY A 113 10.61 1.60 -18.18
N ASN A 114 9.75 2.45 -17.66
CA ASN A 114 8.76 2.10 -16.63
C ASN A 114 7.37 1.75 -17.21
N LYS A 115 7.13 1.89 -18.51
CA LYS A 115 5.82 1.64 -19.10
C LYS A 115 5.35 0.20 -18.88
N VAL A 116 6.24 -0.77 -19.11
CA VAL A 116 5.98 -2.20 -18.87
C VAL A 116 5.56 -2.46 -17.40
N THR A 117 6.15 -1.74 -16.47
CA THR A 117 5.83 -1.86 -15.05
C THR A 117 4.43 -1.32 -14.75
N TRP A 118 4.04 -0.19 -15.33
CA TRP A 118 2.72 0.41 -15.11
C TRP A 118 1.58 -0.35 -15.79
N GLU A 119 1.88 -1.11 -16.86
CA GLU A 119 0.90 -1.92 -17.60
C GLU A 119 0.57 -3.26 -16.93
N GLN A 120 1.36 -3.69 -15.91
CA GLN A 120 1.03 -4.88 -15.14
C GLN A 120 -0.37 -4.75 -14.53
N THR A 121 -1.15 -5.83 -14.56
CA THR A 121 -2.49 -5.83 -13.96
C THR A 121 -2.40 -5.87 -12.43
N PHE A 122 -3.46 -5.46 -11.73
CA PHE A 122 -3.53 -5.68 -10.28
C PHE A 122 -3.41 -7.17 -9.92
N LYS A 123 -3.93 -8.06 -10.76
CA LYS A 123 -3.78 -9.51 -10.58
C LYS A 123 -2.31 -9.93 -10.56
N ASP A 124 -1.52 -9.49 -11.55
CA ASP A 124 -0.10 -9.84 -11.63
C ASP A 124 0.68 -9.27 -10.44
N LEU A 125 0.39 -8.02 -10.07
CA LEU A 125 1.03 -7.36 -8.93
C LEU A 125 0.66 -8.01 -7.59
N PHE A 126 -0.60 -8.41 -7.41
CA PHE A 126 -1.05 -9.11 -6.21
C PHE A 126 -0.35 -10.46 -6.04
N LEU A 127 -0.26 -11.25 -7.11
CA LEU A 127 0.48 -12.52 -7.09
C LEU A 127 1.97 -12.29 -6.80
N LYS A 128 2.58 -11.29 -7.44
CA LYS A 128 3.98 -10.92 -7.23
C LYS A 128 4.24 -10.53 -5.78
N PHE A 129 3.51 -9.53 -5.27
CA PHE A 129 3.78 -9.01 -3.93
C PHE A 129 3.37 -9.96 -2.81
N THR A 130 2.39 -10.83 -3.02
CA THR A 130 2.09 -11.93 -2.09
C THR A 130 3.26 -12.91 -2.01
N LYS A 131 3.85 -13.25 -3.16
CA LYS A 131 5.03 -14.12 -3.18
C LYS A 131 6.21 -13.45 -2.48
N GLU A 132 6.53 -12.21 -2.84
CA GLU A 132 7.62 -11.44 -2.23
C GLU A 132 7.42 -11.30 -0.71
N LEU A 133 6.21 -10.97 -0.25
CA LEU A 133 5.90 -10.88 1.17
C LEU A 133 6.23 -12.19 1.89
N ASN A 134 5.75 -13.31 1.38
CA ASN A 134 5.98 -14.62 1.98
C ASN A 134 7.46 -15.07 1.94
N GLU A 135 8.25 -14.56 1.00
CA GLU A 135 9.69 -14.83 0.94
C GLU A 135 10.49 -14.01 1.96
N PHE A 136 10.11 -12.74 2.17
CA PHE A 136 10.86 -11.79 3.00
C PHE A 136 10.25 -11.54 4.38
N GLN A 137 9.04 -12.00 4.63
CA GLN A 137 8.38 -11.88 5.91
C GLN A 137 9.18 -12.61 6.98
N PHE A 138 9.44 -11.95 8.09
CA PHE A 138 10.03 -12.59 9.25
C PHE A 138 9.05 -13.60 9.84
N GLU A 139 9.55 -14.62 10.54
CA GLU A 139 8.69 -15.37 11.47
C GLU A 139 8.18 -14.36 12.51
N ALA A 140 6.89 -14.45 12.84
CA ALA A 140 6.27 -13.52 13.76
C ALA A 140 7.13 -13.38 15.03
N LEU A 141 7.69 -12.19 15.22
CA LEU A 141 8.57 -11.95 16.37
C LEU A 141 7.70 -11.85 17.63
N PRO A 142 8.08 -12.55 18.71
CA PRO A 142 7.37 -12.40 19.98
C PRO A 142 7.55 -10.97 20.51
N ASN A 143 6.48 -10.43 21.08
CA ASN A 143 6.50 -9.13 21.78
C ASN A 143 6.79 -7.90 20.90
N VAL A 144 6.45 -7.94 19.60
CA VAL A 144 6.47 -6.73 18.77
C VAL A 144 5.27 -5.87 19.11
N GLU A 145 5.51 -4.66 19.53
CA GLU A 145 4.48 -3.63 19.71
C GLU A 145 4.51 -2.65 18.54
N ILE A 146 3.35 -2.41 17.92
CA ILE A 146 3.18 -1.43 16.86
C ILE A 146 2.15 -0.41 17.31
N THR A 147 2.58 0.84 17.41
CA THR A 147 1.73 1.96 17.84
C THR A 147 1.55 2.96 16.71
N ASN A 148 0.34 3.53 16.64
CA ASN A 148 0.01 4.60 15.69
C ASN A 148 -0.25 5.89 16.46
N THR A 149 0.83 6.53 16.87
CA THR A 149 0.72 7.76 17.70
C THR A 149 1.83 8.74 17.35
N SER A 150 1.68 9.97 17.84
CA SER A 150 2.74 10.96 17.74
C SER A 150 4.00 10.48 18.46
N ALA A 151 5.17 10.66 17.85
CA ALA A 151 6.46 10.35 18.46
C ALA A 151 6.72 11.05 19.81
N LEU A 152 5.99 12.14 20.08
CA LEU A 152 6.05 12.83 21.37
C LEU A 152 5.28 12.09 22.49
N LYS A 153 4.40 11.16 22.13
CA LYS A 153 3.55 10.40 23.05
C LYS A 153 3.91 8.92 23.14
N CYS A 154 4.80 8.42 22.26
CA CYS A 154 5.21 7.02 22.32
C CYS A 154 6.14 6.79 23.52
N ASP A 155 6.13 5.56 24.03
CA ASP A 155 7.09 5.13 25.03
C ASP A 155 8.50 5.17 24.44
N ARG A 156 9.48 5.65 25.23
CA ARG A 156 10.88 5.81 24.82
C ARG A 156 11.82 4.97 25.68
N HIS A 157 11.29 4.12 26.54
CA HIS A 157 12.09 3.23 27.37
C HIS A 157 12.51 2.01 26.55
N ALA A 158 13.71 2.11 25.98
CA ALA A 158 14.32 1.05 25.21
C ALA A 158 15.86 1.15 25.32
N ASP A 159 16.56 0.02 25.17
CA ASP A 159 18.03 -0.01 25.15
C ASP A 159 18.60 0.71 23.93
N LEU A 160 17.85 0.73 22.82
CA LEU A 160 18.20 1.44 21.58
C LEU A 160 16.95 2.06 20.97
N VAL A 161 17.04 3.33 20.62
CA VAL A 161 15.98 4.06 19.91
C VAL A 161 16.49 4.52 18.56
N TYR A 162 15.83 4.08 17.48
CA TYR A 162 16.09 4.58 16.13
C TYR A 162 15.01 5.62 15.78
N ILE A 163 15.46 6.84 15.45
CA ILE A 163 14.57 7.97 15.11
C ILE A 163 14.80 8.34 13.65
N ASP A 164 13.79 8.07 12.81
CA ASP A 164 13.76 8.49 11.41
C ASP A 164 12.79 9.68 11.29
N THR A 165 13.34 10.88 11.23
CA THR A 165 12.55 12.11 11.17
C THR A 165 12.14 12.43 9.73
N PRO A 166 10.95 13.06 9.52
CA PRO A 166 10.59 13.58 8.21
C PRO A 166 11.65 14.58 7.71
N TYR A 167 12.09 14.39 6.48
CA TYR A 167 12.99 15.33 5.83
C TYR A 167 12.18 16.53 5.31
N PHE A 168 12.31 17.68 5.98
CA PHE A 168 11.80 18.92 5.44
C PHE A 168 12.91 19.56 4.61
N PRO A 169 12.67 19.88 3.32
CA PRO A 169 13.61 20.73 2.60
C PRO A 169 13.75 22.03 3.39
N LYS A 170 15.00 22.48 3.59
CA LYS A 170 15.23 23.85 4.07
C LYS A 170 14.36 24.77 3.20
N GLN A 171 13.45 25.51 3.81
CA GLN A 171 12.88 26.68 3.17
C GLN A 171 14.06 27.62 2.99
N ASP A 172 14.69 27.58 1.81
CA ASP A 172 15.51 28.67 1.40
C ASP A 172 14.61 29.90 1.46
N GLY A 173 14.99 30.84 2.34
CA GLY A 173 14.26 32.06 2.56
C GLY A 173 14.26 32.92 1.27
N GLY A 174 13.49 32.50 0.30
CA GLY A 174 13.07 33.32 -0.84
C GLY A 174 12.06 34.30 -0.30
N GLY A 175 12.56 35.43 0.16
CA GLY A 175 11.76 36.60 0.42
C GLY A 175 10.96 36.96 -0.82
N ILE A 176 9.74 37.35 -0.56
CA ILE A 176 8.77 38.01 -1.45
C ILE A 176 9.42 39.19 -2.15
#